data_af004f56b2d0c41e8941a30433728e01
#
_entry.id   af004f56b2d0c41e8941a30433728e01
#
_cell.length_a   1.000
_cell.length_b   1.000
_cell.length_c   1.000
_cell.angle_alpha   90.00
_cell.angle_beta   90.00
_cell.angle_gamma   90.00
#
_symmetry.space_group_name_H-M   'P 1'
#
loop_
_entity.id
_entity.type
_entity.pdbx_description
1 polymer ?
#
loop_
_entity_poly.entity_id
_entity_poly.type
_entity_poly.pdbx_seq_one_letter_code
_entity_poly.pdbx_strand_id
1 'polypeptide(L)'
;MDEFIWMARIKSNGMTLPEMAQWRDKDLSHHFKSSIQAGSVSSYCAFNVDQLAIVVEMPALNRPEQTDPLASYQTPHSLLVQQEWAQLTFEKRQQGTFNPDRANILYSVAFAVPDQWSDEFDDWYENEHIPMIYECEHWAMTKRYRIIQKDTASSTGSTHLALHYLTDAAGLDAPELKAARLTPWRNQWVQQAWFNNSEKLIYFRQRMTP
;
A
#
# COMPACT_ATOMS: atom_id res chain seq x y z
N MET A 1 11.07 8.52 -14.93
CA MET A 1 11.94 8.40 -13.74
C MET A 1 11.34 7.28 -12.92
N ASP A 2 12.09 6.20 -12.70
CA ASP A 2 11.54 5.03 -12.01
C ASP A 2 11.41 5.37 -10.51
N GLU A 3 10.20 5.42 -10.00
CA GLU A 3 9.94 5.54 -8.57
C GLU A 3 9.74 4.15 -7.96
N PHE A 4 10.30 3.96 -6.79
CA PHE A 4 10.16 2.71 -6.02
C PHE A 4 9.57 3.00 -4.66
N ILE A 5 8.93 2.01 -4.09
CA ILE A 5 8.62 1.99 -2.66
C ILE A 5 9.22 0.75 -2.01
N TRP A 6 9.56 0.91 -0.76
CA TRP A 6 9.68 -0.18 0.18
C TRP A 6 8.47 -0.15 1.11
N MET A 7 7.82 -1.28 1.29
CA MET A 7 6.70 -1.41 2.20
C MET A 7 6.97 -2.53 3.19
N ALA A 8 6.84 -2.24 4.47
CA ALA A 8 6.84 -3.24 5.52
C ALA A 8 5.45 -3.36 6.13
N ARG A 9 4.98 -4.60 6.25
CA ARG A 9 3.82 -4.96 7.04
C ARG A 9 4.29 -5.61 8.32
N ILE A 10 3.94 -5.02 9.45
CA ILE A 10 4.45 -5.38 10.77
C ILE A 10 3.26 -5.85 11.60
N LYS A 11 3.24 -7.16 11.90
CA LYS A 11 2.22 -7.78 12.74
C LYS A 11 2.72 -7.98 14.15
N SER A 12 1.83 -7.82 15.11
CA SER A 12 2.08 -8.21 16.50
C SER A 12 2.22 -9.73 16.62
N ASN A 13 3.21 -10.13 17.38
CA ASN A 13 3.39 -11.50 17.85
C ASN A 13 3.55 -11.47 19.38
N GLY A 14 2.47 -11.04 20.06
CA GLY A 14 2.43 -10.90 21.52
C GLY A 14 2.53 -9.45 22.05
N MET A 15 2.75 -8.46 21.21
CA MET A 15 2.62 -7.03 21.58
C MET A 15 1.16 -6.58 21.52
N THR A 16 0.76 -5.73 22.45
CA THR A 16 -0.53 -5.02 22.35
C THR A 16 -0.44 -3.82 21.38
N LEU A 17 -1.58 -3.34 20.89
CA LEU A 17 -1.60 -2.13 20.04
C LEU A 17 -0.94 -0.90 20.68
N PRO A 18 -1.15 -0.59 21.99
CA PRO A 18 -0.44 0.49 22.67
C PRO A 18 1.09 0.31 22.67
N GLU A 19 1.58 -0.93 22.89
CA GLU A 19 3.01 -1.21 22.87
C GLU A 19 3.58 -1.07 21.45
N MET A 20 2.86 -1.52 20.42
CA MET A 20 3.23 -1.30 19.02
C MET A 20 3.27 0.20 18.67
N ALA A 21 2.30 0.97 19.14
CA ALA A 21 2.29 2.42 18.94
C ALA A 21 3.48 3.09 19.64
N GLN A 22 3.79 2.71 20.88
CA GLN A 22 4.94 3.22 21.61
C GLN A 22 6.27 2.89 20.93
N TRP A 23 6.42 1.65 20.46
CA TRP A 23 7.60 1.21 19.68
C TRP A 23 7.73 2.02 18.38
N ARG A 24 6.64 2.21 17.62
CA ARG A 24 6.63 3.04 16.41
C ARG A 24 7.10 4.47 16.72
N ASP A 25 6.53 5.08 17.76
CA ASP A 25 6.73 6.51 18.04
C ASP A 25 8.11 6.80 18.64
N LYS A 26 8.72 5.85 19.34
CA LYS A 26 10.05 6.01 19.92
C LYS A 26 11.15 5.46 19.02
N ASP A 27 11.09 4.15 18.77
CA ASP A 27 12.22 3.45 18.18
C ASP A 27 12.22 3.56 16.66
N LEU A 28 11.08 3.28 16.02
CA LEU A 28 10.98 3.29 14.57
C LEU A 28 11.05 4.73 14.02
N SER A 29 10.40 5.69 14.68
CA SER A 29 10.49 7.10 14.30
C SER A 29 11.91 7.64 14.41
N HIS A 30 12.65 7.23 15.42
CA HIS A 30 14.06 7.61 15.54
C HIS A 30 14.92 7.03 14.41
N HIS A 31 14.70 5.76 14.05
CA HIS A 31 15.39 5.10 12.95
C HIS A 31 15.15 5.81 11.60
N PHE A 32 13.92 6.20 11.34
CA PHE A 32 13.52 6.90 10.10
C PHE A 32 13.58 8.43 10.19
N LYS A 33 14.19 9.01 11.21
CA LYS A 33 14.14 10.46 11.47
C LYS A 33 14.43 11.33 10.24
N SER A 34 15.50 11.07 9.53
CA SER A 34 15.87 11.85 8.32
C SER A 34 14.88 11.68 7.19
N SER A 35 14.36 10.48 7.00
CA SER A 35 13.37 10.18 5.95
C SER A 35 11.98 10.75 6.28
N ILE A 36 11.60 10.78 7.57
CA ILE A 36 10.37 11.44 8.03
C ILE A 36 10.46 12.95 7.78
N GLN A 37 11.60 13.56 8.10
CA GLN A 37 11.84 15.00 7.84
C GLN A 37 11.81 15.34 6.35
N ALA A 38 12.26 14.42 5.49
CA ALA A 38 12.18 14.55 4.03
C ALA A 38 10.77 14.27 3.48
N GLY A 39 9.81 13.81 4.32
CA GLY A 39 8.45 13.47 3.88
C GLY A 39 8.33 12.18 3.07
N SER A 40 9.38 11.36 3.04
CA SER A 40 9.42 10.13 2.24
C SER A 40 8.94 8.88 2.99
N VAL A 41 8.55 9.02 4.27
CA VAL A 41 8.05 7.91 5.09
C VAL A 41 6.64 8.19 5.56
N SER A 42 5.76 7.21 5.41
CA SER A 42 4.41 7.22 5.93
C SER A 42 4.12 5.96 6.74
N SER A 43 3.35 6.10 7.80
CA SER A 43 2.97 5.02 8.71
C SER A 43 1.44 4.92 8.81
N TYR A 44 0.94 3.70 8.83
CA TYR A 44 -0.47 3.39 8.84
C TYR A 44 -0.78 2.26 9.82
N CYS A 45 -1.92 2.34 10.51
CA CYS A 45 -2.44 1.27 11.36
C CYS A 45 -3.63 0.60 10.65
N ALA A 46 -3.60 -0.72 10.55
CA ALA A 46 -4.67 -1.46 9.89
C ALA A 46 -5.95 -1.44 10.72
N PHE A 47 -7.08 -1.42 10.01
CA PHE A 47 -8.40 -1.58 10.60
C PHE A 47 -8.68 -3.06 10.87
N ASN A 48 -9.15 -3.38 12.08
CA ASN A 48 -9.54 -4.73 12.52
C ASN A 48 -8.43 -5.80 12.59
N VAL A 49 -7.17 -5.43 12.43
CA VAL A 49 -6.04 -6.35 12.64
C VAL A 49 -4.87 -5.63 13.31
N ASP A 50 -4.12 -6.34 14.14
CA ASP A 50 -2.95 -5.80 14.84
C ASP A 50 -1.74 -5.72 13.88
N GLN A 51 -1.82 -4.79 12.95
CA GLN A 51 -0.83 -4.60 11.90
C GLN A 51 -0.55 -3.12 11.64
N LEU A 52 0.74 -2.79 11.52
CA LEU A 52 1.21 -1.53 10.98
C LEU A 52 1.69 -1.71 9.54
N ALA A 53 1.53 -0.69 8.71
CA ALA A 53 2.23 -0.57 7.45
C ALA A 53 3.13 0.66 7.49
N ILE A 54 4.37 0.48 7.05
CA ILE A 54 5.34 1.55 6.81
C ILE A 54 5.60 1.58 5.32
N VAL A 55 5.45 2.74 4.72
CA VAL A 55 5.72 2.97 3.31
C VAL A 55 6.85 4.00 3.21
N VAL A 56 7.92 3.62 2.54
CA VAL A 56 9.06 4.50 2.26
C VAL A 56 9.11 4.74 0.76
N GLU A 57 8.94 5.98 0.34
CA GLU A 57 9.13 6.39 -1.05
C GLU A 57 10.62 6.57 -1.31
N MET A 58 11.14 5.87 -2.33
CA MET A 58 12.54 5.87 -2.69
C MET A 58 12.74 6.48 -4.07
N PRO A 59 13.63 7.49 -4.22
CA PRO A 59 13.97 8.02 -5.53
C PRO A 59 14.73 6.98 -6.36
N ALA A 60 14.64 7.11 -7.68
CA ALA A 60 15.17 6.19 -8.70
C ALA A 60 16.65 5.77 -8.55
N LEU A 61 17.45 6.52 -7.80
CA LEU A 61 18.87 6.25 -7.59
C LEU A 61 19.14 5.10 -6.61
N ASN A 62 18.15 4.71 -5.83
CA ASN A 62 18.27 3.65 -4.81
C ASN A 62 17.53 2.40 -5.29
N ARG A 63 18.19 1.56 -6.09
CA ARG A 63 17.61 0.27 -6.47
C ARG A 63 17.38 -0.62 -5.24
N PRO A 64 16.26 -1.34 -5.19
CA PRO A 64 15.88 -2.19 -4.05
C PRO A 64 16.95 -3.18 -3.61
N GLU A 65 17.76 -3.67 -4.56
CA GLU A 65 18.80 -4.67 -4.35
C GLU A 65 19.94 -4.18 -3.41
N GLN A 66 19.98 -2.87 -3.13
CA GLN A 66 21.08 -2.25 -2.37
C GLN A 66 20.64 -1.62 -1.05
N THR A 67 19.34 -1.56 -0.77
CA THR A 67 18.84 -0.81 0.39
C THR A 67 17.71 -1.58 1.09
N ASP A 68 18.04 -2.22 2.21
CA ASP A 68 17.03 -2.63 3.20
C ASP A 68 16.90 -1.50 4.23
N PRO A 69 15.79 -0.75 4.26
CA PRO A 69 15.59 0.33 5.23
C PRO A 69 15.65 -0.11 6.69
N LEU A 70 15.47 -1.41 6.97
CA LEU A 70 15.58 -1.99 8.31
C LEU A 70 16.88 -2.80 8.54
N ALA A 71 17.82 -2.85 7.58
CA ALA A 71 19.01 -3.70 7.70
C ALA A 71 19.85 -3.44 8.97
N SER A 72 19.88 -2.21 9.44
CA SER A 72 20.59 -1.82 10.68
C SER A 72 19.69 -1.78 11.92
N TYR A 73 18.41 -2.14 11.78
CA TYR A 73 17.43 -2.05 12.84
C TYR A 73 17.13 -3.41 13.46
N GLN A 74 17.30 -3.52 14.78
CA GLN A 74 16.90 -4.72 15.50
C GLN A 74 15.39 -4.70 15.78
N THR A 75 14.64 -5.41 14.94
CA THR A 75 13.21 -5.58 15.17
C THR A 75 12.96 -6.45 16.40
N PRO A 76 12.08 -6.04 17.32
CA PRO A 76 11.71 -6.87 18.46
C PRO A 76 11.19 -8.24 18.02
N HIS A 77 11.58 -9.30 18.71
CA HIS A 77 11.14 -10.68 18.42
C HIS A 77 9.62 -10.88 18.54
N SER A 78 8.94 -9.96 19.23
CA SER A 78 7.48 -9.89 19.35
C SER A 78 6.78 -9.30 18.13
N LEU A 79 7.52 -8.99 17.05
CA LEU A 79 6.97 -8.45 15.81
C LEU A 79 7.35 -9.34 14.63
N LEU A 80 6.38 -9.60 13.77
CA LEU A 80 6.60 -10.25 12.48
C LEU A 80 6.62 -9.17 11.41
N VAL A 81 7.73 -9.06 10.71
CA VAL A 81 7.92 -8.09 9.62
C VAL A 81 7.90 -8.81 8.28
N GLN A 82 7.05 -8.37 7.39
CA GLN A 82 7.02 -8.76 5.99
C GLN A 82 7.41 -7.55 5.14
N GLN A 83 8.39 -7.70 4.28
CA GLN A 83 8.93 -6.62 3.48
C GLN A 83 8.74 -6.90 2.00
N GLU A 84 8.46 -5.86 1.24
CA GLU A 84 8.40 -5.91 -0.21
C GLU A 84 8.92 -4.61 -0.81
N TRP A 85 9.56 -4.73 -1.97
CA TRP A 85 9.99 -3.62 -2.82
C TRP A 85 9.16 -3.64 -4.08
N ALA A 86 8.68 -2.49 -4.48
CA ALA A 86 7.81 -2.39 -5.63
C ALA A 86 8.14 -1.15 -6.47
N GLN A 87 8.08 -1.33 -7.78
CA GLN A 87 8.28 -0.27 -8.77
C GLN A 87 6.95 0.35 -9.13
N LEU A 88 6.88 1.66 -9.16
CA LEU A 88 5.70 2.40 -9.60
C LEU A 88 5.46 2.16 -11.09
N THR A 89 4.26 1.75 -11.45
CA THR A 89 3.84 1.54 -12.84
C THR A 89 2.81 2.58 -13.28
N PHE A 90 2.00 3.09 -12.34
CA PHE A 90 0.94 4.04 -12.65
C PHE A 90 0.62 4.94 -11.45
N GLU A 91 0.32 6.21 -11.71
CA GLU A 91 -0.21 7.14 -10.72
C GLU A 91 -1.37 7.94 -11.30
N LYS A 92 -2.44 8.08 -10.52
CA LYS A 92 -3.54 9.00 -10.79
C LYS A 92 -3.87 9.80 -9.53
N ARG A 93 -4.07 11.08 -9.70
CA ARG A 93 -4.53 12.00 -8.64
C ARG A 93 -5.86 12.61 -9.03
N GLN A 94 -6.70 12.87 -8.04
CA GLN A 94 -7.94 13.63 -8.24
C GLN A 94 -7.59 15.03 -8.74
N GLN A 95 -8.41 15.56 -9.64
CA GLN A 95 -8.23 16.93 -10.13
C GLN A 95 -8.47 17.93 -8.99
N GLY A 96 -7.61 18.94 -8.88
CA GLY A 96 -7.64 19.93 -7.82
C GLY A 96 -6.39 19.92 -6.94
N THR A 97 -6.41 20.65 -5.85
CA THR A 97 -5.32 20.66 -4.87
C THR A 97 -5.35 19.38 -4.04
N PHE A 98 -4.71 18.32 -4.53
CA PHE A 98 -4.45 17.14 -3.70
C PHE A 98 -3.52 17.52 -2.55
N ASN A 99 -4.02 17.40 -1.33
CA ASN A 99 -3.20 17.50 -0.14
C ASN A 99 -3.02 16.09 0.45
N PRO A 100 -1.81 15.51 0.40
CA PRO A 100 -1.55 14.19 0.98
C PRO A 100 -1.94 14.09 2.47
N ASP A 101 -1.87 15.21 3.19
CA ASP A 101 -2.22 15.26 4.61
C ASP A 101 -3.72 15.08 4.89
N ARG A 102 -4.56 15.24 3.88
CA ARG A 102 -6.00 14.97 3.98
C ARG A 102 -6.35 13.51 3.66
N ALA A 103 -5.48 12.78 3.01
CA ALA A 103 -5.68 11.36 2.72
C ALA A 103 -5.30 10.53 3.95
N ASN A 104 -6.24 10.38 4.87
CA ASN A 104 -6.03 9.69 6.15
C ASN A 104 -6.26 8.18 6.06
N ILE A 105 -6.76 7.69 4.94
CA ILE A 105 -7.09 6.29 4.73
C ILE A 105 -6.26 5.77 3.56
N LEU A 106 -5.60 4.63 3.77
CA LEU A 106 -4.92 3.87 2.75
C LEU A 106 -5.66 2.54 2.56
N TYR A 107 -6.24 2.34 1.38
CA TYR A 107 -6.79 1.07 0.97
C TYR A 107 -5.76 0.35 0.09
N SER A 108 -5.17 -0.69 0.64
CA SER A 108 -4.15 -1.51 -0.04
C SER A 108 -4.81 -2.74 -0.64
N VAL A 109 -4.54 -2.99 -1.91
CA VAL A 109 -5.02 -4.18 -2.63
C VAL A 109 -3.85 -4.84 -3.34
N ALA A 110 -3.59 -6.11 -3.00
CA ALA A 110 -2.51 -6.87 -3.60
C ALA A 110 -3.05 -8.13 -4.31
N PHE A 111 -2.51 -8.40 -5.52
CA PHE A 111 -2.94 -9.50 -6.37
C PHE A 111 -1.75 -10.35 -6.81
N ALA A 112 -1.94 -11.66 -6.85
CA ALA A 112 -1.01 -12.62 -7.42
C ALA A 112 -1.36 -12.86 -8.90
N VAL A 113 -1.26 -11.81 -9.72
CA VAL A 113 -1.62 -11.88 -11.15
C VAL A 113 -0.62 -12.77 -11.88
N PRO A 114 -1.05 -13.83 -12.60
CA PRO A 114 -0.17 -14.59 -13.46
C PRO A 114 0.37 -13.74 -14.62
N ASP A 115 1.61 -13.99 -15.04
CA ASP A 115 2.29 -13.20 -16.07
C ASP A 115 1.47 -13.06 -17.37
N GLN A 116 0.80 -14.13 -17.77
CA GLN A 116 -0.03 -14.16 -18.98
C GLN A 116 -1.23 -13.20 -18.94
N TRP A 117 -1.67 -12.77 -17.77
CA TRP A 117 -2.80 -11.85 -17.59
C TRP A 117 -2.37 -10.44 -17.17
N SER A 118 -1.07 -10.22 -17.02
CA SER A 118 -0.54 -9.01 -16.41
C SER A 118 -0.91 -7.74 -17.18
N ASP A 119 -0.68 -7.74 -18.49
CA ASP A 119 -0.94 -6.56 -19.34
C ASP A 119 -2.44 -6.26 -19.42
N GLU A 120 -3.27 -7.29 -19.64
CA GLU A 120 -4.73 -7.11 -19.70
C GLU A 120 -5.33 -6.67 -18.37
N PHE A 121 -4.78 -7.17 -17.24
CA PHE A 121 -5.18 -6.75 -15.92
C PHE A 121 -4.79 -5.29 -15.64
N ASP A 122 -3.61 -4.86 -16.07
CA ASP A 122 -3.17 -3.47 -15.96
C ASP A 122 -4.06 -2.56 -16.81
N ASP A 123 -4.36 -2.93 -18.06
CA ASP A 123 -5.25 -2.20 -18.95
C ASP A 123 -6.65 -2.01 -18.34
N TRP A 124 -7.25 -3.10 -17.81
CA TRP A 124 -8.54 -3.02 -17.14
C TRP A 124 -8.49 -2.07 -15.93
N TYR A 125 -7.47 -2.22 -15.10
CA TYR A 125 -7.39 -1.48 -13.84
C TYR A 125 -7.22 0.02 -14.09
N GLU A 126 -6.40 0.40 -15.09
CA GLU A 126 -6.04 1.78 -15.40
C GLU A 126 -7.06 2.48 -16.30
N ASN A 127 -7.69 1.78 -17.22
CA ASN A 127 -8.55 2.36 -18.24
C ASN A 127 -10.06 2.21 -17.93
N GLU A 128 -10.46 1.29 -17.03
CA GLU A 128 -11.86 1.15 -16.59
C GLU A 128 -12.00 1.36 -15.08
N HIS A 129 -11.32 0.53 -14.26
CA HIS A 129 -11.60 0.51 -12.82
C HIS A 129 -11.25 1.83 -12.12
N ILE A 130 -10.03 2.34 -12.33
CA ILE A 130 -9.60 3.61 -11.72
C ILE A 130 -10.43 4.80 -12.22
N PRO A 131 -10.68 5.00 -13.52
CA PRO A 131 -11.57 6.08 -13.98
C PRO A 131 -12.93 6.09 -13.28
N MET A 132 -13.56 4.95 -13.14
CA MET A 132 -14.90 4.84 -12.51
C MET A 132 -14.86 5.21 -11.02
N ILE A 133 -13.89 4.70 -10.25
CA ILE A 133 -13.82 5.03 -8.82
C ILE A 133 -13.49 6.49 -8.57
N TYR A 134 -12.83 7.16 -9.51
CA TYR A 134 -12.49 8.58 -9.43
C TYR A 134 -13.64 9.53 -9.71
N GLU A 135 -14.81 9.03 -10.10
CA GLU A 135 -16.05 9.83 -10.09
C GLU A 135 -16.48 10.18 -8.66
N CYS A 136 -16.03 9.41 -7.66
CA CYS A 136 -16.20 9.72 -6.25
C CYS A 136 -15.06 10.61 -5.74
N GLU A 137 -15.39 11.78 -5.16
CA GLU A 137 -14.43 12.77 -4.68
C GLU A 137 -13.52 12.30 -3.52
N HIS A 138 -13.91 11.21 -2.83
CA HIS A 138 -13.13 10.68 -1.73
C HIS A 138 -11.88 9.90 -2.16
N TRP A 139 -11.76 9.52 -3.41
CA TRP A 139 -10.56 8.87 -3.98
C TRP A 139 -9.54 9.94 -4.39
N ALA A 140 -8.58 10.20 -3.53
CA ALA A 140 -7.65 11.32 -3.68
C ALA A 140 -6.45 11.00 -4.57
N MET A 141 -5.85 9.81 -4.39
CA MET A 141 -4.71 9.35 -5.17
C MET A 141 -4.68 7.83 -5.25
N THR A 142 -4.27 7.30 -6.38
CA THR A 142 -3.95 5.88 -6.58
C THR A 142 -2.55 5.76 -7.15
N LYS A 143 -1.73 4.93 -6.51
CA LYS A 143 -0.45 4.48 -7.01
C LYS A 143 -0.50 2.98 -7.23
N ARG A 144 -0.09 2.51 -8.41
CA ARG A 144 0.04 1.09 -8.70
C ARG A 144 1.49 0.71 -8.86
N TYR A 145 1.81 -0.47 -8.40
CA TYR A 145 3.17 -0.96 -8.34
C TYR A 145 3.25 -2.40 -8.83
N ARG A 146 4.39 -2.72 -9.46
CA ARG A 146 4.84 -4.08 -9.68
C ARG A 146 5.79 -4.47 -8.56
N ILE A 147 5.48 -5.53 -7.84
CA ILE A 147 6.35 -6.04 -6.77
C ILE A 147 7.53 -6.74 -7.43
N ILE A 148 8.76 -6.27 -7.14
CA ILE A 148 9.99 -6.74 -7.78
C ILE A 148 10.83 -7.61 -6.83
N GLN A 149 10.69 -7.42 -5.53
CA GLN A 149 11.38 -8.21 -4.52
C GLN A 149 10.51 -8.36 -3.27
N LYS A 150 10.58 -9.51 -2.64
CA LYS A 150 9.91 -9.82 -1.38
C LYS A 150 10.88 -10.49 -0.43
N ASP A 151 10.64 -10.28 0.86
CA ASP A 151 11.19 -11.14 1.89
C ASP A 151 10.62 -12.56 1.75
N THR A 152 11.44 -13.57 2.05
CA THR A 152 11.03 -14.98 2.03
C THR A 152 9.89 -15.30 2.99
N ALA A 153 9.69 -14.48 4.03
CA ALA A 153 8.56 -14.56 4.95
C ALA A 153 7.24 -14.02 4.36
N SER A 154 7.28 -13.30 3.22
CA SER A 154 6.08 -12.77 2.56
C SER A 154 5.38 -13.87 1.79
N SER A 155 4.31 -14.45 2.37
CA SER A 155 3.60 -15.62 1.85
C SER A 155 2.57 -15.33 0.76
N THR A 156 2.29 -14.05 0.44
CA THR A 156 1.11 -13.71 -0.37
C THR A 156 1.20 -14.06 -1.85
N GLY A 157 2.39 -14.32 -2.38
CA GLY A 157 2.58 -14.57 -3.82
C GLY A 157 2.25 -13.35 -4.71
N SER A 158 1.83 -12.21 -4.13
CA SER A 158 1.38 -11.03 -4.87
C SER A 158 2.46 -10.47 -5.79
N THR A 159 2.05 -10.07 -6.99
CA THR A 159 2.92 -9.48 -8.03
C THR A 159 2.56 -8.03 -8.30
N HIS A 160 1.31 -7.64 -7.99
CA HIS A 160 0.77 -6.31 -8.21
C HIS A 160 0.24 -5.75 -6.90
N LEU A 161 0.50 -4.48 -6.66
CA LEU A 161 0.04 -3.74 -5.48
C LEU A 161 -0.61 -2.43 -5.94
N ALA A 162 -1.81 -2.16 -5.45
CA ALA A 162 -2.47 -0.86 -5.57
C ALA A 162 -2.60 -0.23 -4.19
N LEU A 163 -2.13 1.00 -4.06
CA LEU A 163 -2.28 1.85 -2.90
C LEU A 163 -3.25 2.98 -3.25
N HIS A 164 -4.44 2.92 -2.69
CA HIS A 164 -5.47 3.94 -2.85
C HIS A 164 -5.53 4.81 -1.61
N TYR A 165 -5.36 6.09 -1.80
CA TYR A 165 -5.39 7.10 -0.75
C TYR A 165 -6.75 7.80 -0.77
N LEU A 166 -7.51 7.69 0.31
CA LEU A 166 -8.84 8.27 0.43
C LEU A 166 -8.88 9.36 1.51
N THR A 167 -9.71 10.35 1.27
CA THR A 167 -9.98 11.42 2.24
C THR A 167 -11.03 11.01 3.28
N ASP A 168 -11.93 10.10 2.90
CA ASP A 168 -13.01 9.58 3.75
C ASP A 168 -13.27 8.10 3.48
N ALA A 169 -13.65 7.35 4.52
CA ALA A 169 -14.02 5.94 4.43
C ALA A 169 -15.32 5.72 3.62
N ALA A 170 -16.17 6.74 3.50
CA ALA A 170 -17.38 6.71 2.67
C ALA A 170 -17.07 6.34 1.21
N GLY A 171 -15.86 6.66 0.71
CA GLY A 171 -15.41 6.24 -0.61
C GLY A 171 -15.40 4.72 -0.82
N LEU A 172 -15.24 3.92 0.24
CA LEU A 172 -15.26 2.46 0.17
C LEU A 172 -16.67 1.87 -0.01
N ASP A 173 -17.70 2.65 0.30
CA ASP A 173 -19.12 2.29 0.14
C ASP A 173 -19.81 3.09 -0.96
N ALA A 174 -19.06 3.94 -1.66
CA ALA A 174 -19.56 4.82 -2.70
C ALA A 174 -20.25 4.05 -3.86
N PRO A 175 -21.30 4.61 -4.46
CA PRO A 175 -22.00 3.99 -5.59
C PRO A 175 -21.07 3.78 -6.79
N GLU A 176 -20.10 4.65 -7.00
CA GLU A 176 -19.10 4.57 -8.08
C GLU A 176 -18.22 3.32 -7.91
N LEU A 177 -17.76 3.02 -6.70
CA LEU A 177 -17.03 1.79 -6.42
C LEU A 177 -17.91 0.55 -6.65
N LYS A 178 -19.19 0.61 -6.28
CA LYS A 178 -20.15 -0.48 -6.53
C LYS A 178 -20.35 -0.68 -8.02
N ALA A 179 -20.51 0.39 -8.79
CA ALA A 179 -20.62 0.35 -10.24
C ALA A 179 -19.36 -0.25 -10.90
N ALA A 180 -18.17 0.21 -10.49
CA ALA A 180 -16.89 -0.31 -10.96
C ALA A 180 -16.69 -1.81 -10.67
N ARG A 181 -17.43 -2.36 -9.70
CA ARG A 181 -17.42 -3.80 -9.37
C ARG A 181 -18.38 -4.64 -10.20
N LEU A 182 -19.22 -4.04 -11.04
CA LEU A 182 -20.27 -4.72 -11.82
C LEU A 182 -20.02 -4.71 -13.32
N THR A 183 -18.86 -4.21 -13.77
CA THR A 183 -18.55 -4.12 -15.21
C THR A 183 -18.33 -5.48 -15.84
N PRO A 184 -18.66 -5.65 -17.14
CA PRO A 184 -18.39 -6.90 -17.87
C PRO A 184 -16.89 -7.25 -17.90
N TRP A 185 -16.01 -6.26 -18.03
CA TRP A 185 -14.56 -6.50 -18.06
C TRP A 185 -14.07 -7.03 -16.71
N ARG A 186 -14.48 -6.42 -15.59
CA ARG A 186 -14.17 -6.96 -14.27
C ARG A 186 -14.69 -8.38 -14.05
N ASN A 187 -15.86 -8.71 -14.61
CA ASN A 187 -16.47 -10.03 -14.42
C ASN A 187 -15.62 -11.17 -15.00
N GLN A 188 -14.72 -10.91 -15.93
CA GLN A 188 -13.74 -11.90 -16.41
C GLN A 188 -12.77 -12.27 -15.29
N TRP A 189 -12.34 -11.29 -14.48
CA TRP A 189 -11.41 -11.51 -13.36
C TRP A 189 -12.06 -12.26 -12.20
N VAL A 190 -13.35 -12.03 -11.94
CA VAL A 190 -14.08 -12.72 -10.86
C VAL A 190 -14.08 -14.24 -11.04
N GLN A 191 -13.91 -14.74 -12.24
CA GLN A 191 -13.78 -16.17 -12.51
C GLN A 191 -12.38 -16.71 -12.16
N GLN A 192 -11.41 -15.85 -11.91
CA GLN A 192 -10.03 -16.22 -11.63
C GLN A 192 -9.80 -16.36 -10.12
N ALA A 193 -9.25 -17.51 -9.69
CA ALA A 193 -8.98 -17.77 -8.27
C ALA A 193 -8.00 -16.72 -7.67
N TRP A 194 -6.98 -16.32 -8.43
CA TRP A 194 -6.01 -15.31 -7.99
C TRP A 194 -6.63 -13.93 -7.73
N PHE A 195 -7.68 -13.58 -8.47
CA PHE A 195 -8.41 -12.31 -8.26
C PHE A 195 -9.23 -12.33 -6.97
N ASN A 196 -9.89 -13.45 -6.70
CA ASN A 196 -10.71 -13.62 -5.50
C ASN A 196 -9.86 -13.74 -4.23
N ASN A 197 -8.65 -14.26 -4.35
CA ASN A 197 -7.68 -14.40 -3.25
C ASN A 197 -6.83 -13.13 -3.03
N SER A 198 -7.21 -12.01 -3.66
CA SER A 198 -6.52 -10.73 -3.44
C SER A 198 -6.54 -10.32 -1.97
N GLU A 199 -5.39 -9.88 -1.46
CA GLU A 199 -5.30 -9.28 -0.13
C GLU A 199 -5.84 -7.84 -0.17
N LYS A 200 -6.74 -7.52 0.75
CA LYS A 200 -7.35 -6.19 0.85
C LYS A 200 -7.28 -5.74 2.30
N LEU A 201 -6.62 -4.63 2.53
CA LEU A 201 -6.44 -4.06 3.86
C LEU A 201 -6.75 -2.56 3.85
N ILE A 202 -7.46 -2.14 4.88
CA ILE A 202 -7.75 -0.73 5.13
C ILE A 202 -6.88 -0.28 6.27
N TYR A 203 -6.16 0.81 6.08
CA TYR A 203 -5.27 1.39 7.05
C TYR A 203 -5.65 2.84 7.33
N PHE A 204 -5.42 3.28 8.56
CA PHE A 204 -5.52 4.68 8.98
C PHE A 204 -4.13 5.27 9.16
N ARG A 205 -3.91 6.44 8.59
CA ARG A 205 -2.63 7.15 8.69
C ARG A 205 -2.29 7.46 10.13
N GLN A 206 -1.06 7.19 10.49
CA GLN A 206 -0.49 7.51 11.78
C GLN A 206 0.58 8.57 11.59
N ARG A 207 0.58 9.59 12.45
CA ARG A 207 1.64 10.59 12.43
C ARG A 207 2.89 9.99 13.10
N MET A 208 4.00 10.04 12.38
CA MET A 208 5.32 9.80 12.95
C MET A 208 5.94 11.16 13.23
N THR A 209 6.44 11.34 14.45
CA THR A 209 7.16 12.56 14.83
C THR A 209 8.67 12.27 14.80
N PRO A 210 9.47 13.12 14.13
CA PRO A 210 10.93 12.94 14.02
C PRO A 210 11.65 13.09 15.36
#